data_8f4973ad74b3186aac0d6c47600f532a
#
_entry.id   8f4973ad74b3186aac0d6c47600f532a
#
_cell.length_a   1.000
_cell.length_b   1.000
_cell.length_c   1.000
_cell.angle_alpha   90.00
_cell.angle_beta   90.00
_cell.angle_gamma   90.00
#
_symmetry.space_group_name_H-M   'P 1'
#
loop_
_entity.id
_entity.type
_entity.pdbx_description
1 polymer ?
#
loop_
_entity_poly.entity_id
_entity_poly.type
_entity_poly.pdbx_seq_one_letter_code
_entity_poly.pdbx_strand_id
1 'polypeptide(L)'
;MRLNFKRIFFLLLIFGIPHYLYAGDLLLGKEKAAIVCSACHGMDGQAASGGNSSLTPNITAQEKEYLLAKLKDYKSGKINHPQMSLIAQMLSDEDIENVSEWYSKIKISIELPLE
;
A
#
# COMPACT_ATOMS: atom_id res chain seq x y z
N MET A 1 40.64 35.53 13.00
CA MET A 1 39.80 34.35 13.35
C MET A 1 39.73 33.45 12.12
N ARG A 2 40.55 32.39 12.07
CA ARG A 2 40.59 31.48 10.91
C ARG A 2 39.48 30.44 11.08
N LEU A 3 38.42 30.58 10.30
CA LEU A 3 37.35 29.62 10.24
C LEU A 3 37.89 28.31 9.65
N ASN A 4 37.85 27.22 10.42
CA ASN A 4 38.34 25.93 10.00
C ASN A 4 37.38 25.31 8.95
N PHE A 5 37.77 25.49 7.68
CA PHE A 5 37.04 25.03 6.48
C PHE A 5 36.75 23.49 6.51
N LYS A 6 37.56 22.71 7.20
CA LYS A 6 37.36 21.25 7.38
C LYS A 6 36.16 20.89 8.26
N ARG A 7 35.74 21.76 9.19
CA ARG A 7 34.57 21.49 10.05
C ARG A 7 33.25 21.82 9.39
N ILE A 8 33.24 22.73 8.40
CA ILE A 8 32.03 23.10 7.64
C ILE A 8 31.66 22.01 6.63
N PHE A 9 32.68 21.34 6.04
CA PHE A 9 32.45 20.27 5.07
C PHE A 9 31.82 19.01 5.69
N PHE A 10 32.11 18.74 6.97
CA PHE A 10 31.53 17.57 7.68
C PHE A 10 30.09 17.79 8.15
N LEU A 11 29.68 19.04 8.38
CA LEU A 11 28.31 19.39 8.77
C LEU A 11 27.31 19.38 7.60
N LEU A 12 27.77 19.55 6.37
CA LEU A 12 26.92 19.52 5.18
C LEU A 12 26.55 18.12 4.70
N LEU A 13 27.26 17.08 5.16
CA LEU A 13 26.98 15.69 4.82
C LEU A 13 25.83 15.03 5.61
N ILE A 14 25.35 15.68 6.68
CA ILE A 14 24.30 15.15 7.56
C ILE A 14 22.89 15.58 7.13
N PHE A 15 22.77 16.61 6.25
CA PHE A 15 21.46 17.19 5.88
C PHE A 15 20.93 16.80 4.51
N GLY A 16 21.46 15.79 3.86
CA GLY A 16 21.21 15.56 2.44
C GLY A 16 20.73 14.18 2.02
N ILE A 17 19.98 13.45 2.83
CA ILE A 17 19.21 12.33 2.29
C ILE A 17 17.79 12.87 2.04
N PRO A 18 17.41 13.17 0.79
CA PRO A 18 16.01 13.45 0.51
C PRO A 18 15.24 12.16 0.88
N HIS A 19 14.44 12.23 1.92
CA HIS A 19 13.38 11.26 2.12
C HIS A 19 12.41 11.47 0.94
N TYR A 20 12.63 10.73 -0.14
CA TYR A 20 11.60 10.61 -1.15
C TYR A 20 10.40 9.98 -0.45
N LEU A 21 9.39 10.80 -0.17
CA LEU A 21 8.06 10.31 0.14
C LEU A 21 7.61 9.59 -1.13
N TYR A 22 7.78 8.28 -1.15
CA TYR A 22 7.36 7.46 -2.26
C TYR A 22 5.83 7.44 -2.24
N ALA A 23 5.23 8.29 -3.06
CA ALA A 23 3.80 8.19 -3.35
C ALA A 23 3.62 7.01 -4.29
N GLY A 24 2.74 6.07 -3.96
CA GLY A 24 2.47 4.91 -4.81
C GLY A 24 2.09 5.35 -6.23
N ASP A 25 2.57 4.60 -7.22
CA ASP A 25 2.22 4.80 -8.62
C ASP A 25 0.90 4.07 -8.93
N LEU A 26 -0.09 4.83 -9.41
CA LEU A 26 -1.43 4.31 -9.69
C LEU A 26 -1.45 3.29 -10.84
N LEU A 27 -0.62 3.50 -11.88
CA LEU A 27 -0.57 2.60 -13.02
C LEU A 27 0.16 1.30 -12.68
N LEU A 28 1.30 1.39 -12.01
CA LEU A 28 2.01 0.21 -11.50
C LEU A 28 1.16 -0.55 -10.48
N GLY A 29 0.40 0.18 -9.65
CA GLY A 29 -0.57 -0.41 -8.71
C GLY A 29 -1.66 -1.19 -9.41
N LYS A 30 -2.23 -0.64 -10.50
CA LYS A 30 -3.22 -1.33 -11.34
C LYS A 30 -2.66 -2.61 -11.94
N GLU A 31 -1.46 -2.54 -12.52
CA GLU A 31 -0.81 -3.71 -13.13
C GLU A 31 -0.52 -4.80 -12.10
N LYS A 32 0.03 -4.43 -10.95
CA LYS A 32 0.30 -5.37 -9.87
C LYS A 32 -0.99 -5.97 -9.31
N ALA A 33 -2.02 -5.16 -9.09
CA ALA A 33 -3.33 -5.62 -8.64
C ALA A 33 -3.95 -6.63 -9.61
N ALA A 34 -3.83 -6.42 -10.93
CA ALA A 34 -4.33 -7.34 -11.94
C ALA A 34 -3.67 -8.73 -11.86
N ILE A 35 -2.38 -8.78 -11.54
CA ILE A 35 -1.60 -10.02 -11.50
C ILE A 35 -1.79 -10.76 -10.17
N VAL A 36 -1.83 -10.04 -9.04
CA VAL A 36 -1.69 -10.64 -7.70
C VAL A 36 -2.99 -10.60 -6.90
N CYS A 37 -3.77 -9.52 -7.00
CA CYS A 37 -4.87 -9.25 -6.07
C CYS A 37 -6.24 -9.61 -6.66
N SER A 38 -6.41 -9.38 -7.97
CA SER A 38 -7.72 -9.37 -8.62
C SER A 38 -8.44 -10.72 -8.65
N ALA A 39 -7.68 -11.83 -8.63
CA ALA A 39 -8.27 -13.17 -8.62
C ALA A 39 -9.20 -13.41 -7.41
N CYS A 40 -8.89 -12.78 -6.28
CA CYS A 40 -9.68 -12.90 -5.05
C CYS A 40 -10.48 -11.62 -4.75
N HIS A 41 -9.82 -10.44 -4.82
CA HIS A 41 -10.44 -9.17 -4.45
C HIS A 41 -11.15 -8.44 -5.59
N GLY A 42 -10.96 -8.87 -6.86
CA GLY A 42 -11.43 -8.12 -8.03
C GLY A 42 -10.55 -6.90 -8.32
N MET A 43 -10.63 -6.40 -9.55
CA MET A 43 -9.95 -5.15 -9.94
C MET A 43 -10.56 -3.93 -9.27
N ASP A 44 -11.84 -4.01 -8.96
CA ASP A 44 -12.62 -3.00 -8.22
C ASP A 44 -12.54 -3.16 -6.70
N GLY A 45 -11.92 -4.22 -6.20
CA GLY A 45 -11.76 -4.51 -4.79
C GLY A 45 -13.01 -5.09 -4.10
N GLN A 46 -14.10 -5.39 -4.85
CA GLN A 46 -15.35 -5.85 -4.26
C GLN A 46 -15.41 -7.36 -4.01
N ALA A 47 -14.36 -8.08 -4.36
CA ALA A 47 -14.31 -9.53 -4.34
C ALA A 47 -15.37 -10.21 -5.26
N ALA A 48 -15.16 -11.48 -5.62
CA ALA A 48 -16.07 -12.22 -6.48
C ALA A 48 -17.47 -12.43 -5.86
N SER A 49 -17.58 -12.31 -4.54
CA SER A 49 -18.82 -12.43 -3.76
C SER A 49 -19.53 -11.09 -3.51
N GLY A 50 -19.11 -10.00 -4.19
CA GLY A 50 -19.62 -8.66 -3.91
C GLY A 50 -19.24 -8.15 -2.51
N GLY A 51 -18.14 -8.67 -1.94
CA GLY A 51 -17.67 -8.28 -0.61
C GLY A 51 -18.37 -8.97 0.56
N ASN A 52 -19.27 -9.90 0.27
CA ASN A 52 -20.08 -10.61 1.30
C ASN A 52 -19.40 -11.88 1.85
N SER A 53 -18.16 -12.16 1.46
CA SER A 53 -17.42 -13.31 1.98
C SER A 53 -16.56 -12.91 3.17
N SER A 54 -16.69 -13.65 4.27
CA SER A 54 -15.80 -13.51 5.42
C SER A 54 -14.34 -13.93 5.11
N LEU A 55 -14.13 -14.65 4.01
CA LEU A 55 -12.82 -15.15 3.58
C LEU A 55 -12.09 -14.15 2.68
N THR A 56 -12.82 -13.34 1.92
CA THR A 56 -12.24 -12.33 1.01
C THR A 56 -12.95 -11.00 1.22
N PRO A 57 -12.37 -10.09 1.98
CA PRO A 57 -13.01 -8.82 2.31
C PRO A 57 -13.04 -7.86 1.12
N ASN A 58 -14.02 -6.98 1.13
CA ASN A 58 -14.06 -5.81 0.26
C ASN A 58 -12.93 -4.84 0.65
N ILE A 59 -12.14 -4.44 -0.32
CA ILE A 59 -11.05 -3.47 -0.18
C ILE A 59 -11.21 -2.25 -1.08
N THR A 60 -12.37 -2.10 -1.73
CA THR A 60 -12.72 -0.97 -2.58
C THR A 60 -12.69 0.33 -1.79
N ALA A 61 -12.00 1.34 -2.30
CA ALA A 61 -11.92 2.67 -1.69
C ALA A 61 -11.47 2.67 -0.22
N GLN A 62 -10.76 1.63 0.19
CA GLN A 62 -10.20 1.54 1.55
C GLN A 62 -9.08 2.57 1.70
N GLU A 63 -8.94 3.14 2.89
CA GLU A 63 -7.89 4.10 3.19
C GLU A 63 -6.50 3.53 2.89
N LYS A 64 -5.68 4.30 2.15
CA LYS A 64 -4.34 3.88 1.73
C LYS A 64 -3.49 3.41 2.90
N GLU A 65 -3.44 4.22 3.97
CA GLU A 65 -2.62 3.92 5.16
C GLU A 65 -3.06 2.63 5.86
N TYR A 66 -4.36 2.32 5.83
CA TYR A 66 -4.88 1.06 6.35
C TYR A 66 -4.40 -0.12 5.52
N LEU A 67 -4.49 -0.03 4.18
CA LEU A 67 -4.01 -1.08 3.28
C LEU A 67 -2.50 -1.32 3.46
N LEU A 68 -1.71 -0.23 3.50
CA LEU A 68 -0.26 -0.29 3.75
C LEU A 68 0.06 -1.02 5.05
N ALA A 69 -0.58 -0.62 6.14
CA ALA A 69 -0.35 -1.21 7.45
C ALA A 69 -0.69 -2.71 7.45
N LYS A 70 -1.83 -3.10 6.86
CA LYS A 70 -2.24 -4.50 6.79
C LYS A 70 -1.33 -5.36 5.95
N LEU A 71 -0.92 -4.90 4.77
CA LEU A 71 0.00 -5.63 3.91
C LEU A 71 1.38 -5.79 4.56
N LYS A 72 1.89 -4.75 5.23
CA LYS A 72 3.15 -4.81 6.00
C LYS A 72 3.03 -5.77 7.20
N ASP A 73 1.91 -5.76 7.90
CA ASP A 73 1.66 -6.68 9.03
C ASP A 73 1.61 -8.15 8.57
N TYR A 74 0.99 -8.44 7.42
CA TYR A 74 1.01 -9.78 6.82
C TYR A 74 2.42 -10.18 6.35
N LYS A 75 3.12 -9.27 5.66
CA LYS A 75 4.47 -9.50 5.14
C LYS A 75 5.48 -9.80 6.23
N SER A 76 5.42 -9.08 7.35
CA SER A 76 6.30 -9.25 8.49
C SER A 76 5.94 -10.43 9.39
N GLY A 77 4.77 -11.05 9.19
CA GLY A 77 4.26 -12.11 10.06
C GLY A 77 3.67 -11.60 11.37
N LYS A 78 3.52 -10.31 11.57
CA LYS A 78 2.84 -9.72 12.74
C LYS A 78 1.38 -10.15 12.80
N ILE A 79 0.73 -10.30 11.63
CA ILE A 79 -0.57 -10.95 11.48
C ILE A 79 -0.36 -12.21 10.63
N ASN A 80 -0.68 -13.37 11.21
CA ASN A 80 -0.64 -14.63 10.48
C ASN A 80 -1.99 -14.89 9.81
N HIS A 81 -2.00 -14.91 8.49
CA HIS A 81 -3.18 -15.24 7.69
C HIS A 81 -2.80 -16.27 6.61
N PRO A 82 -3.55 -17.37 6.45
CA PRO A 82 -3.15 -18.48 5.57
C PRO A 82 -2.80 -18.07 4.13
N GLN A 83 -3.56 -17.14 3.54
CA GLN A 83 -3.35 -16.68 2.17
C GLN A 83 -2.61 -15.35 2.13
N MET A 84 -3.09 -14.34 2.87
CA MET A 84 -2.54 -12.98 2.74
C MET A 84 -1.09 -12.86 3.20
N SER A 85 -0.64 -13.67 4.18
CA SER A 85 0.77 -13.67 4.57
C SER A 85 1.67 -14.18 3.44
N LEU A 86 1.24 -15.21 2.69
CA LEU A 86 1.98 -15.71 1.53
C LEU A 86 2.00 -14.68 0.40
N ILE A 87 0.86 -14.08 0.08
CA ILE A 87 0.75 -13.05 -0.95
C ILE A 87 1.61 -11.84 -0.62
N ALA A 88 1.52 -11.33 0.61
CA ALA A 88 2.26 -10.14 1.02
C ALA A 88 3.78 -10.35 1.02
N GLN A 89 4.27 -11.56 1.30
CA GLN A 89 5.70 -11.90 1.21
C GLN A 89 6.22 -11.86 -0.24
N MET A 90 5.37 -12.04 -1.24
CA MET A 90 5.74 -11.95 -2.66
C MET A 90 5.86 -10.50 -3.15
N LEU A 91 5.31 -9.53 -2.41
CA LEU A 91 5.31 -8.12 -2.79
C LEU A 91 6.57 -7.41 -2.28
N SER A 92 7.15 -6.57 -3.12
CA SER A 92 8.13 -5.57 -2.65
C SER A 92 7.44 -4.49 -1.82
N ASP A 93 8.21 -3.65 -1.12
CA ASP A 93 7.63 -2.52 -0.40
C ASP A 93 7.03 -1.49 -1.38
N GLU A 94 7.63 -1.37 -2.56
CA GLU A 94 7.10 -0.57 -3.66
C GLU A 94 5.77 -1.13 -4.18
N ASP A 95 5.66 -2.44 -4.38
CA ASP A 95 4.39 -3.07 -4.78
C ASP A 95 3.28 -2.80 -3.76
N ILE A 96 3.60 -2.87 -2.46
CA ILE A 96 2.66 -2.60 -1.38
C ILE A 96 2.15 -1.15 -1.44
N GLU A 97 3.04 -0.18 -1.65
CA GLU A 97 2.67 1.23 -1.85
C GLU A 97 1.76 1.40 -3.08
N ASN A 98 2.13 0.80 -4.20
CA ASN A 98 1.44 0.94 -5.47
C ASN A 98 0.04 0.31 -5.45
N VAL A 99 -0.13 -0.91 -4.93
CA VAL A 99 -1.45 -1.55 -4.85
C VAL A 99 -2.36 -0.86 -3.84
N SER A 100 -1.80 -0.33 -2.76
CA SER A 100 -2.55 0.46 -1.78
C SER A 100 -3.04 1.77 -2.40
N GLU A 101 -2.22 2.42 -3.23
CA GLU A 101 -2.64 3.59 -4.01
C GLU A 101 -3.79 3.23 -4.95
N TRP A 102 -3.68 2.12 -5.71
CA TRP A 102 -4.72 1.69 -6.65
C TRP A 102 -6.08 1.53 -5.96
N TYR A 103 -6.18 0.66 -4.97
CA TYR A 103 -7.47 0.35 -4.33
C TYR A 103 -8.04 1.54 -3.55
N SER A 104 -7.22 2.40 -2.99
CA SER A 104 -7.67 3.58 -2.25
C SER A 104 -8.26 4.68 -3.15
N LYS A 105 -7.90 4.72 -4.43
CA LYS A 105 -8.37 5.73 -5.39
C LYS A 105 -9.63 5.32 -6.15
N ILE A 106 -10.11 4.11 -5.96
CA ILE A 106 -11.38 3.67 -6.54
C ILE A 106 -12.51 4.49 -5.92
N LYS A 107 -13.36 5.07 -6.75
CA LYS A 107 -14.50 5.86 -6.30
C LYS A 107 -15.74 4.99 -6.23
N ILE A 108 -16.48 5.10 -5.16
CA ILE A 108 -17.78 4.45 -4.96
C ILE A 108 -18.85 5.50 -4.72
N SER A 109 -20.08 5.20 -5.15
CA SER A 109 -21.28 5.91 -4.73
C SER A 109 -21.97 5.13 -3.63
N ILE A 110 -22.54 5.82 -2.66
CA ILE A 110 -23.19 5.20 -1.51
C ILE A 110 -24.67 5.63 -1.54
N GLU A 111 -25.55 4.63 -1.49
CA GLU A 111 -26.95 4.83 -1.23
C GLU A 111 -27.24 4.32 0.20
N LEU A 112 -27.82 5.20 1.01
CA LEU A 112 -28.23 4.81 2.35
C LEU A 112 -29.57 4.06 2.28
N PRO A 113 -29.79 3.05 3.15
CA PRO A 113 -31.09 2.43 3.27
C PRO A 113 -32.15 3.50 3.57
N LEU A 114 -33.27 3.41 2.91
CA LEU A 114 -34.42 4.26 3.25
C LEU A 114 -34.89 3.90 4.66
N GLU A 115 -35.13 4.93 5.47
CA GLU A 115 -35.72 4.80 6.81
C GLU A 115 -37.22 4.39 6.74
#